data_49706a56b7ab2392b0fbbb32a92837a3
#
_entry.id   49706a56b7ab2392b0fbbb32a92837a3
#
_cell.length_a   1.000
_cell.length_b   1.000
_cell.length_c   1.000
_cell.angle_alpha   90.00
_cell.angle_beta   90.00
_cell.angle_gamma   90.00
#
_symmetry.space_group_name_H-M   'P 1'
#
loop_
_entity.id
_entity.type
_entity.pdbx_description
1 polymer ?
#
loop_
_entity_poly.entity_id
_entity_poly.type
_entity_poly.pdbx_seq_one_letter_code
_entity_poly.pdbx_strand_id
1 'polypeptide(L)'
;MATYNTNEFRGGLKIMLDGDPYSIIENEFVKPGKGQAFNRAKVRNLKTGRVIEKTFRSGESVDAADVLDLTLQYLYNDGEYWHFMDPDTFEQYQASKTAVGEAVNWIKEQDLCSVILWNGQPLSVEAPNFVTLKIVETDPGLKGDTSGGGGKPATLETGAVVRVPLFVQVEEVIKVDTRNGEYVSRAKDE
;
A
#
# COMPACT_ATOMS: atom_id res chain seq x y z
N MET A 1 27.40 6.24 7.42
CA MET A 1 26.20 5.65 6.79
C MET A 1 26.59 4.33 6.15
N ALA A 2 25.74 3.33 6.26
CA ALA A 2 25.97 2.05 5.60
C ALA A 2 25.84 2.20 4.08
N THR A 3 26.68 1.48 3.34
CA THR A 3 26.65 1.42 1.89
C THR A 3 26.52 -0.03 1.42
N TYR A 4 25.99 -0.22 0.22
CA TYR A 4 25.93 -1.52 -0.43
C TYR A 4 26.73 -1.49 -1.72
N ASN A 5 27.52 -2.53 -1.95
CA ASN A 5 28.18 -2.75 -3.24
C ASN A 5 27.24 -3.52 -4.18
N THR A 6 27.50 -3.42 -5.47
CA THR A 6 26.66 -4.11 -6.49
C THR A 6 26.59 -5.63 -6.32
N ASN A 7 27.63 -6.24 -5.72
CA ASN A 7 27.62 -7.69 -5.43
C ASN A 7 26.68 -8.08 -4.29
N GLU A 8 26.19 -7.11 -3.52
CA GLU A 8 25.21 -7.32 -2.45
C GLU A 8 23.77 -7.10 -2.90
N PHE A 9 23.57 -6.60 -4.12
CA PHE A 9 22.24 -6.28 -4.64
C PHE A 9 21.37 -7.53 -4.74
N ARG A 10 20.17 -7.41 -4.17
CA ARG A 10 19.15 -8.45 -4.20
C ARG A 10 17.76 -7.83 -4.04
N GLY A 11 16.74 -8.57 -4.42
CA GLY A 11 15.35 -8.15 -4.19
C GLY A 11 15.08 -7.85 -2.72
N GLY A 12 14.38 -6.76 -2.46
CA GLY A 12 14.03 -6.29 -1.13
C GLY A 12 15.04 -5.34 -0.48
N LEU A 13 16.25 -5.20 -1.04
CA LEU A 13 17.26 -4.30 -0.50
C LEU A 13 16.82 -2.83 -0.65
N LYS A 14 16.97 -2.05 0.42
CA LYS A 14 16.56 -0.63 0.46
C LYS A 14 17.79 0.25 0.28
N ILE A 15 17.78 1.07 -0.77
CA ILE A 15 18.90 1.91 -1.20
C ILE A 15 18.45 3.35 -1.43
N MET A 16 19.40 4.27 -1.38
CA MET A 16 19.18 5.67 -1.72
C MET A 16 19.64 5.93 -3.16
N LEU A 17 18.80 6.54 -3.96
CA LEU A 17 19.13 7.02 -5.30
C LEU A 17 18.58 8.44 -5.47
N ASP A 18 19.43 9.38 -5.83
CA ASP A 18 19.04 10.79 -6.09
C ASP A 18 18.22 11.42 -4.95
N GLY A 19 18.56 11.09 -3.72
CA GLY A 19 17.90 11.62 -2.52
C GLY A 19 16.59 10.93 -2.13
N ASP A 20 16.17 9.92 -2.86
CA ASP A 20 14.95 9.16 -2.58
C ASP A 20 15.26 7.72 -2.16
N PRO A 21 14.41 7.13 -1.30
CA PRO A 21 14.51 5.71 -0.96
C PRO A 21 13.90 4.84 -2.06
N TYR A 22 14.61 3.77 -2.40
CA TYR A 22 14.18 2.78 -3.39
C TYR A 22 14.28 1.38 -2.80
N SER A 23 13.43 0.49 -3.30
CA SER A 23 13.55 -0.95 -3.08
C SER A 23 14.01 -1.63 -4.35
N ILE A 24 15.02 -2.47 -4.27
CA ILE A 24 15.41 -3.31 -5.39
C ILE A 24 14.35 -4.41 -5.56
N ILE A 25 13.78 -4.51 -6.76
CA ILE A 25 12.82 -5.56 -7.11
C ILE A 25 13.56 -6.77 -7.65
N GLU A 26 14.41 -6.53 -8.66
CA GLU A 26 15.20 -7.54 -9.34
C GLU A 26 16.61 -7.00 -9.60
N ASN A 27 17.58 -7.89 -9.57
CA ASN A 27 18.96 -7.57 -9.94
C ASN A 27 19.52 -8.66 -10.83
N GLU A 28 20.08 -8.27 -11.97
CA GLU A 28 20.74 -9.14 -12.92
C GLU A 28 22.21 -8.73 -13.06
N PHE A 29 23.13 -9.67 -12.84
CA PHE A 29 24.54 -9.46 -13.13
C PHE A 29 24.81 -9.83 -14.60
N VAL A 30 25.31 -8.88 -15.38
CA VAL A 30 25.61 -9.04 -16.80
C VAL A 30 27.10 -8.97 -17.02
N LYS A 31 27.66 -10.02 -17.62
CA LYS A 31 29.06 -10.09 -18.00
C LYS A 31 29.14 -10.21 -19.51
N PRO A 32 29.29 -9.09 -20.25
CA PRO A 32 29.37 -9.10 -21.69
C PRO A 32 30.68 -9.76 -22.16
N GLY A 33 30.69 -10.31 -23.37
CA GLY A 33 31.89 -10.89 -23.97
C GLY A 33 32.98 -9.85 -24.26
N LYS A 34 32.59 -8.61 -24.48
CA LYS A 34 33.47 -7.44 -24.60
C LYS A 34 32.90 -6.32 -23.73
N GLY A 35 33.75 -5.74 -22.87
CA GLY A 35 33.38 -4.66 -22.01
C GLY A 35 33.35 -5.06 -20.54
N GLN A 36 33.07 -4.09 -19.67
CA GLN A 36 33.02 -4.29 -18.22
C GLN A 36 31.69 -4.92 -17.79
N ALA A 37 31.76 -5.78 -16.78
CA ALA A 37 30.59 -6.33 -16.12
C ALA A 37 29.77 -5.22 -15.46
N PHE A 38 28.46 -5.39 -15.42
CA PHE A 38 27.53 -4.45 -14.78
C PHE A 38 26.34 -5.17 -14.17
N ASN A 39 25.65 -4.48 -13.29
CA ASN A 39 24.37 -4.92 -12.72
C ASN A 39 23.24 -4.11 -13.34
N ARG A 40 22.19 -4.79 -13.76
CA ARG A 40 20.95 -4.16 -14.20
C ARG A 40 19.89 -4.44 -13.12
N ALA A 41 19.41 -3.40 -12.47
CA ALA A 41 18.47 -3.53 -11.38
C ALA A 41 17.15 -2.84 -11.72
N LYS A 42 16.04 -3.51 -11.46
CA LYS A 42 14.72 -2.87 -11.38
C LYS A 42 14.53 -2.37 -9.97
N VAL A 43 14.24 -1.09 -9.83
CA VAL A 43 14.08 -0.44 -8.54
C VAL A 43 12.76 0.32 -8.49
N ARG A 44 12.11 0.26 -7.32
CA ARG A 44 10.86 0.99 -7.07
C ARG A 44 11.12 2.17 -6.15
N ASN A 45 10.75 3.37 -6.60
CA ASN A 45 10.74 4.54 -5.74
C ASN A 45 9.66 4.38 -4.67
N LEU A 46 10.05 4.41 -3.40
CA LEU A 46 9.12 4.18 -2.29
C LEU A 46 8.22 5.38 -2.00
N LYS A 47 8.55 6.58 -2.51
CA LYS A 47 7.69 7.76 -2.42
C LYS A 47 6.60 7.76 -3.49
N THR A 48 6.95 7.42 -4.72
CA THR A 48 6.07 7.57 -5.88
C THR A 48 5.48 6.25 -6.38
N GLY A 49 6.07 5.11 -5.99
CA GLY A 49 5.71 3.79 -6.49
C GLY A 49 6.23 3.47 -7.90
N ARG A 50 6.89 4.42 -8.58
CA ARG A 50 7.41 4.20 -9.93
C ARG A 50 8.53 3.18 -9.93
N VAL A 51 8.48 2.29 -10.91
CA VAL A 51 9.53 1.30 -11.17
C VAL A 51 10.36 1.79 -12.35
N ILE A 52 11.67 1.81 -12.17
CA ILE A 52 12.64 2.12 -13.22
C ILE A 52 13.70 1.02 -13.27
N GLU A 53 14.34 0.90 -14.42
CA GLU A 53 15.51 0.06 -14.58
C GLU A 53 16.75 0.93 -14.57
N LYS A 54 17.74 0.55 -13.78
CA LYS A 54 19.00 1.28 -13.66
C LYS A 54 20.19 0.35 -13.79
N THR A 55 21.22 0.81 -14.47
CA THR A 55 22.47 0.08 -14.67
C THR A 55 23.54 0.63 -13.71
N PHE A 56 24.20 -0.27 -13.01
CA PHE A 56 25.30 0.03 -12.09
C PHE A 56 26.56 -0.66 -12.59
N ARG A 57 27.67 0.04 -12.54
CA ARG A 57 28.97 -0.56 -12.87
C ARG A 57 29.36 -1.56 -11.78
N SER A 58 30.03 -2.64 -12.17
CA SER A 58 30.58 -3.59 -11.19
C SER A 58 31.54 -2.88 -10.24
N GLY A 59 31.33 -3.07 -8.93
CA GLY A 59 32.11 -2.41 -7.90
C GLY A 59 31.60 -1.03 -7.47
N GLU A 60 30.56 -0.51 -8.12
CA GLU A 60 29.87 0.72 -7.67
C GLU A 60 29.16 0.47 -6.35
N SER A 61 29.03 1.50 -5.52
CA SER A 61 28.31 1.42 -4.25
C SER A 61 27.22 2.49 -4.17
N VAL A 62 26.19 2.19 -3.40
CA VAL A 62 25.08 3.11 -3.10
C VAL A 62 24.86 3.16 -1.61
N ASP A 63 24.32 4.27 -1.11
CA ASP A 63 23.96 4.39 0.29
C ASP A 63 22.76 3.51 0.62
N ALA A 64 22.76 2.92 1.81
CA ALA A 64 21.61 2.22 2.36
C ALA A 64 20.52 3.23 2.72
N ALA A 65 19.27 2.90 2.50
CA ALA A 65 18.13 3.68 2.98
C ALA A 65 17.69 3.18 4.35
N ASP A 66 17.44 4.09 5.28
CA ASP A 66 16.84 3.79 6.58
C ASP A 66 15.34 3.62 6.43
N VAL A 67 14.93 2.43 6.00
CA VAL A 67 13.54 2.07 5.73
C VAL A 67 13.16 0.86 6.56
N LEU A 68 12.02 0.95 7.26
CA LEU A 68 11.42 -0.14 8.00
C LEU A 68 10.01 -0.39 7.49
N ASP A 69 9.67 -1.67 7.33
CA ASP A 69 8.31 -2.13 7.09
C ASP A 69 7.70 -2.57 8.42
N LEU A 70 6.67 -1.87 8.88
CA LEU A 70 6.00 -2.17 10.15
C LEU A 70 4.52 -2.44 9.94
N THR A 71 3.94 -3.28 10.80
CA THR A 71 2.49 -3.40 10.93
C THR A 71 2.05 -2.52 12.08
N LEU A 72 1.27 -1.48 11.78
CA LEU A 72 0.80 -0.51 12.76
C LEU A 72 -0.73 -0.50 12.83
N GLN A 73 -1.24 -0.23 14.02
CA GLN A 73 -2.68 -0.09 14.24
C GLN A 73 -3.11 1.35 13.97
N TYR A 74 -4.12 1.51 13.11
CA TYR A 74 -4.74 2.82 12.88
C TYR A 74 -5.56 3.23 14.11
N LEU A 75 -5.34 4.43 14.61
CA LEU A 75 -6.03 4.96 15.79
C LEU A 75 -7.15 5.92 15.40
N TYR A 76 -6.81 7.05 14.77
CA TYR A 76 -7.77 8.09 14.41
C TYR A 76 -7.17 9.10 13.44
N ASN A 77 -8.02 9.91 12.85
CA ASN A 77 -7.67 11.09 12.05
C ASN A 77 -8.03 12.34 12.86
N ASP A 78 -7.08 13.28 12.97
CA ASP A 78 -7.29 14.54 13.70
C ASP A 78 -7.76 15.70 12.80
N GLY A 79 -8.02 15.42 11.51
CA GLY A 79 -8.35 16.39 10.48
C GLY A 79 -7.17 16.78 9.60
N GLU A 80 -5.95 16.54 10.01
CA GLU A 80 -4.72 16.83 9.26
C GLU A 80 -3.86 15.59 9.10
N TYR A 81 -3.69 14.79 10.16
CA TYR A 81 -2.86 13.60 10.17
C TYR A 81 -3.65 12.35 10.57
N TRP A 82 -3.19 11.22 10.07
CA TRP A 82 -3.66 9.89 10.47
C TRP A 82 -2.68 9.30 11.47
N HIS A 83 -3.19 8.93 12.66
CA HIS A 83 -2.40 8.44 13.77
C HIS A 83 -2.38 6.94 13.82
N PHE A 84 -1.19 6.39 13.98
CA PHE A 84 -0.93 4.95 14.06
C PHE A 84 -0.12 4.63 15.31
N MET A 85 -0.22 3.40 15.78
CA MET A 85 0.53 2.92 16.92
C MET A 85 1.06 1.52 16.65
N ASP A 86 2.31 1.29 17.05
CA ASP A 86 2.85 -0.06 17.09
C ASP A 86 2.17 -0.82 18.25
N PRO A 87 1.46 -1.94 18.00
CA PRO A 87 0.74 -2.66 19.03
C PRO A 87 1.66 -3.33 20.06
N ASP A 88 2.93 -3.54 19.74
CA ASP A 88 3.91 -4.18 20.62
C ASP A 88 4.70 -3.17 21.47
N THR A 89 5.15 -2.08 20.86
CA THR A 89 5.99 -1.06 21.51
C THR A 89 5.21 0.13 22.03
N PHE A 90 3.97 0.33 21.56
CA PHE A 90 3.11 1.49 21.83
C PHE A 90 3.66 2.82 21.29
N GLU A 91 4.71 2.78 20.47
CA GLU A 91 5.17 3.97 19.77
C GLU A 91 4.10 4.48 18.81
N GLN A 92 3.91 5.78 18.78
CA GLN A 92 2.93 6.44 17.93
C GLN A 92 3.61 7.15 16.76
N TYR A 93 2.93 7.10 15.62
CA TYR A 93 3.37 7.71 14.37
C TYR A 93 2.22 8.48 13.75
N GLN A 94 2.52 9.57 13.07
CA GLN A 94 1.52 10.30 12.31
C GLN A 94 1.89 10.31 10.83
N ALA A 95 0.92 9.99 10.00
CA ALA A 95 1.06 9.96 8.56
C ALA A 95 0.32 11.13 7.92
N SER A 96 0.97 11.76 6.94
CA SER A 96 0.36 12.82 6.14
C SER A 96 -0.69 12.25 5.19
N LYS A 97 -1.51 13.11 4.61
CA LYS A 97 -2.47 12.75 3.56
C LYS A 97 -1.79 12.05 2.38
N THR A 98 -0.63 12.53 1.97
CA THR A 98 0.14 11.91 0.88
C THR A 98 0.61 10.51 1.23
N ALA A 99 1.07 10.29 2.47
CA ALA A 99 1.53 8.98 2.93
C ALA A 99 0.37 7.97 3.02
N VAL A 100 -0.79 8.39 3.54
CA VAL A 100 -1.96 7.50 3.64
C VAL A 100 -2.53 7.16 2.27
N GLY A 101 -2.58 8.13 1.34
CA GLY A 101 -3.03 7.92 -0.02
C GLY A 101 -4.39 7.21 -0.10
N GLU A 102 -4.48 6.20 -0.94
CA GLU A 102 -5.70 5.44 -1.18
C GLU A 102 -6.18 4.63 0.04
N ALA A 103 -5.31 4.36 1.00
CA ALA A 103 -5.69 3.63 2.21
C ALA A 103 -6.82 4.33 2.99
N VAL A 104 -6.95 5.64 2.87
CA VAL A 104 -8.03 6.42 3.51
C VAL A 104 -9.42 5.89 3.16
N ASN A 105 -9.58 5.30 1.98
CA ASN A 105 -10.87 4.76 1.52
C ASN A 105 -11.28 3.48 2.24
N TRP A 106 -10.34 2.81 2.93
CA TRP A 106 -10.55 1.45 3.39
C TRP A 106 -10.34 1.25 4.89
N ILE A 107 -9.51 2.08 5.53
CA ILE A 107 -9.13 1.88 6.93
C ILE A 107 -10.13 2.50 7.88
N LYS A 108 -10.36 1.81 8.96
CA LYS A 108 -11.11 2.29 10.12
C LYS A 108 -10.32 2.04 11.40
N GLU A 109 -10.73 2.68 12.48
CA GLU A 109 -10.06 2.55 13.78
C GLU A 109 -9.81 1.08 14.15
N GLN A 110 -8.62 0.81 14.68
CA GLN A 110 -8.10 -0.50 15.08
C GLN A 110 -7.65 -1.42 13.95
N ASP A 111 -7.79 -1.04 12.69
CA ASP A 111 -7.25 -1.84 11.58
C ASP A 111 -5.73 -1.88 11.63
N LEU A 112 -5.17 -3.05 11.34
CA LEU A 112 -3.73 -3.23 11.20
C LEU A 112 -3.32 -2.94 9.75
N CYS A 113 -2.44 -1.97 9.58
CA CYS A 113 -1.96 -1.51 8.28
C CYS A 113 -0.48 -1.78 8.12
N SER A 114 -0.04 -2.03 6.88
CA SER A 114 1.36 -2.07 6.55
C SER A 114 1.87 -0.65 6.31
N VAL A 115 2.85 -0.22 7.08
CA VAL A 115 3.39 1.15 7.01
C VAL A 115 4.89 1.08 6.74
N ILE A 116 5.31 1.82 5.72
CA ILE A 116 6.73 2.01 5.43
C ILE A 116 7.19 3.28 6.12
N LEU A 117 8.18 3.14 7.01
CA LEU A 117 8.88 4.26 7.63
C LEU A 117 10.18 4.54 6.88
N TRP A 118 10.43 5.80 6.60
CA TRP A 118 11.72 6.29 6.10
C TRP A 118 12.24 7.34 7.05
N ASN A 119 13.45 7.11 7.59
CA ASN A 119 14.04 7.96 8.64
C ASN A 119 13.07 8.18 9.83
N GLY A 120 12.35 7.13 10.21
CA GLY A 120 11.41 7.16 11.33
C GLY A 120 10.05 7.82 11.05
N GLN A 121 9.80 8.28 9.82
CA GLN A 121 8.53 8.93 9.45
C GLN A 121 7.72 8.06 8.48
N PRO A 122 6.41 7.95 8.66
CA PRO A 122 5.56 7.24 7.71
C PRO A 122 5.67 7.81 6.29
N LEU A 123 6.06 6.96 5.35
CA LEU A 123 6.21 7.30 3.94
C LEU A 123 5.01 6.82 3.13
N SER A 124 4.51 5.64 3.44
CA SER A 124 3.33 5.06 2.80
C SER A 124 2.57 4.16 3.75
N VAL A 125 1.26 4.09 3.55
CA VAL A 125 0.35 3.24 4.32
C VAL A 125 -0.43 2.39 3.34
N GLU A 126 -0.47 1.09 3.59
CA GLU A 126 -1.30 0.14 2.85
C GLU A 126 -2.36 -0.45 3.77
N ALA A 127 -3.61 -0.41 3.31
CA ALA A 127 -4.72 -1.07 3.98
C ALA A 127 -4.54 -2.60 3.95
N PRO A 128 -5.18 -3.34 4.88
CA PRO A 128 -5.30 -4.79 4.73
C PRO A 128 -5.91 -5.14 3.38
N ASN A 129 -5.52 -6.28 2.81
CA ASN A 129 -6.03 -6.72 1.50
C ASN A 129 -7.54 -6.87 1.48
N PHE A 130 -8.13 -7.26 2.61
CA PHE A 130 -9.56 -7.39 2.78
C PHE A 130 -10.01 -6.60 4.01
N VAL A 131 -11.09 -5.85 3.84
CA VAL A 131 -11.72 -5.10 4.92
C VAL A 131 -13.21 -5.40 4.96
N THR A 132 -13.81 -5.24 6.14
CA THR A 132 -15.27 -5.32 6.30
C THR A 132 -15.77 -3.93 6.64
N LEU A 133 -16.67 -3.42 5.81
CA LEU A 133 -17.18 -2.06 5.92
C LEU A 133 -18.70 -2.04 5.78
N LYS A 134 -19.33 -1.16 6.55
CA LYS A 134 -20.77 -0.97 6.56
C LYS A 134 -21.20 -0.06 5.40
N ILE A 135 -22.29 -0.41 4.76
CA ILE A 135 -22.93 0.42 3.73
C ILE A 135 -23.78 1.48 4.42
N VAL A 136 -23.52 2.74 4.13
CA VAL A 136 -24.25 3.88 4.66
C VAL A 136 -25.26 4.45 3.68
N GLU A 137 -25.07 4.21 2.37
CA GLU A 137 -25.99 4.66 1.33
C GLU A 137 -25.92 3.73 0.12
N THR A 138 -27.07 3.33 -0.39
CA THR A 138 -27.20 2.60 -1.65
C THR A 138 -28.63 2.69 -2.15
N ASP A 139 -28.83 2.52 -3.45
CA ASP A 139 -30.16 2.47 -4.02
C ASP A 139 -30.90 1.19 -3.62
N PRO A 140 -32.23 1.25 -3.42
CA PRO A 140 -33.00 0.04 -3.25
C PRO A 140 -32.95 -0.80 -4.53
N GLY A 141 -32.61 -2.10 -4.41
CA GLY A 141 -32.67 -3.03 -5.52
C GLY A 141 -34.10 -3.31 -5.93
N LEU A 142 -34.49 -2.91 -7.14
CA LEU A 142 -35.78 -3.28 -7.70
C LEU A 142 -35.70 -4.72 -8.27
N LYS A 143 -36.64 -5.57 -7.89
CA LYS A 143 -36.80 -6.90 -8.52
C LYS A 143 -37.09 -6.73 -10.01
N GLY A 144 -36.18 -7.26 -10.83
CA GLY A 144 -36.36 -7.28 -12.29
C GLY A 144 -35.50 -6.29 -13.07
N ASP A 145 -34.69 -5.46 -12.40
CA ASP A 145 -33.79 -4.57 -13.09
C ASP A 145 -32.47 -5.30 -13.45
N THR A 146 -32.48 -5.89 -14.64
CA THR A 146 -31.32 -6.55 -15.25
C THR A 146 -30.58 -5.65 -16.22
N SER A 147 -31.01 -4.40 -16.36
CA SER A 147 -30.52 -3.45 -17.37
C SER A 147 -29.30 -2.66 -16.94
N GLY A 148 -28.22 -3.32 -16.56
CA GLY A 148 -27.01 -2.55 -16.20
C GLY A 148 -25.88 -3.40 -15.66
N GLY A 149 -25.80 -4.66 -16.04
CA GLY A 149 -24.65 -5.50 -15.66
C GLY A 149 -24.64 -5.97 -14.22
N GLY A 150 -25.78 -6.02 -13.55
CA GLY A 150 -25.97 -6.77 -12.31
C GLY A 150 -25.44 -6.14 -11.03
N GLY A 151 -25.16 -4.83 -10.98
CA GLY A 151 -24.69 -4.18 -9.77
C GLY A 151 -25.13 -2.72 -9.64
N LYS A 152 -25.01 -2.19 -8.43
CA LYS A 152 -25.34 -0.80 -8.09
C LYS A 152 -24.23 -0.19 -7.24
N PRO A 153 -24.06 1.15 -7.24
CA PRO A 153 -23.11 1.80 -6.36
C PRO A 153 -23.60 1.77 -4.91
N ALA A 154 -22.67 1.60 -4.00
CA ALA A 154 -22.89 1.70 -2.55
C ALA A 154 -21.80 2.53 -1.92
N THR A 155 -22.20 3.46 -1.07
CA THR A 155 -21.25 4.28 -0.28
C THR A 155 -21.01 3.59 1.06
N LEU A 156 -19.73 3.41 1.38
CA LEU A 156 -19.28 2.78 2.62
C LEU A 156 -19.07 3.81 3.72
N GLU A 157 -19.00 3.34 4.96
CA GLU A 157 -18.76 4.18 6.15
C GLU A 157 -17.47 5.01 6.08
N THR A 158 -16.49 4.59 5.27
CA THR A 158 -15.25 5.34 5.00
C THR A 158 -15.39 6.43 3.94
N GLY A 159 -16.54 6.51 3.29
CA GLY A 159 -16.78 7.42 2.17
C GLY A 159 -16.45 6.83 0.79
N ALA A 160 -15.83 5.67 0.73
CA ALA A 160 -15.55 4.99 -0.53
C ALA A 160 -16.84 4.48 -1.19
N VAL A 161 -16.88 4.50 -2.52
CA VAL A 161 -18.00 3.97 -3.29
C VAL A 161 -17.53 2.69 -3.99
N VAL A 162 -18.28 1.60 -3.79
CA VAL A 162 -18.00 0.32 -4.43
C VAL A 162 -19.26 -0.18 -5.15
N ARG A 163 -19.04 -1.01 -6.16
CA ARG A 163 -20.15 -1.65 -6.86
C ARG A 163 -20.53 -2.94 -6.15
N VAL A 164 -21.82 -3.07 -5.80
CA VAL A 164 -22.35 -4.21 -5.06
C VAL A 164 -23.49 -4.87 -5.83
N PRO A 165 -23.80 -6.16 -5.57
CA PRO A 165 -24.99 -6.80 -6.12
C PRO A 165 -26.28 -6.07 -5.71
N LEU A 166 -27.32 -6.17 -6.53
CA LEU A 166 -28.58 -5.46 -6.32
C LEU A 166 -29.30 -5.84 -5.01
N PHE A 167 -29.05 -7.04 -4.48
CA PHE A 167 -29.68 -7.51 -3.24
C PHE A 167 -29.09 -6.90 -1.96
N VAL A 168 -27.94 -6.26 -2.04
CA VAL A 168 -27.27 -5.67 -0.88
C VAL A 168 -27.98 -4.39 -0.46
N GLN A 169 -28.23 -4.23 0.85
CA GLN A 169 -29.00 -3.12 1.42
C GLN A 169 -28.14 -2.21 2.29
N VAL A 170 -28.67 -1.03 2.58
CA VAL A 170 -28.12 -0.11 3.60
C VAL A 170 -28.04 -0.84 4.94
N GLU A 171 -27.04 -0.49 5.75
CA GLU A 171 -26.72 -1.07 7.06
C GLU A 171 -26.07 -2.47 6.99
N GLU A 172 -26.01 -3.11 5.84
CA GLU A 172 -25.27 -4.35 5.70
C GLU A 172 -23.76 -4.11 5.73
N VAL A 173 -23.03 -5.06 6.32
CA VAL A 173 -21.56 -5.08 6.33
C VAL A 173 -21.09 -5.99 5.22
N ILE A 174 -20.18 -5.50 4.40
CA ILE A 174 -19.63 -6.24 3.27
C ILE A 174 -18.12 -6.38 3.39
N LYS A 175 -17.60 -7.43 2.77
CA LYS A 175 -16.17 -7.66 2.59
C LYS A 175 -15.74 -7.10 1.24
N VAL A 176 -14.68 -6.30 1.25
CA VAL A 176 -14.11 -5.65 0.06
C VAL A 176 -12.65 -6.03 -0.09
N ASP A 177 -12.23 -6.31 -1.32
CA ASP A 177 -10.82 -6.43 -1.68
C ASP A 177 -10.26 -5.03 -1.96
N THR A 178 -9.38 -4.54 -1.11
CA THR A 178 -8.84 -3.18 -1.20
C THR A 178 -7.85 -3.01 -2.34
N ARG A 179 -7.32 -4.09 -2.89
CA ARG A 179 -6.34 -4.06 -3.98
C ARG A 179 -6.96 -3.58 -5.30
N ASN A 180 -8.23 -3.87 -5.50
CA ASN A 180 -8.99 -3.48 -6.70
C ASN A 180 -10.28 -2.70 -6.39
N GLY A 181 -10.65 -2.57 -5.11
CA GLY A 181 -11.86 -1.87 -4.69
C GLY A 181 -13.15 -2.64 -4.98
N GLU A 182 -13.09 -3.96 -5.08
CA GLU A 182 -14.22 -4.78 -5.46
C GLU A 182 -14.90 -5.46 -4.27
N TYR A 183 -16.24 -5.55 -4.36
CA TYR A 183 -17.04 -6.35 -3.45
C TYR A 183 -16.68 -7.83 -3.55
N VAL A 184 -16.51 -8.49 -2.41
CA VAL A 184 -16.22 -9.93 -2.33
C VAL A 184 -17.47 -10.71 -1.90
N SER A 185 -18.03 -10.33 -0.76
CA SER A 185 -19.18 -11.02 -0.16
C SER A 185 -19.84 -10.15 0.92
N ARG A 186 -21.02 -10.55 1.38
CA ARG A 186 -21.52 -10.07 2.67
C ARG A 186 -20.58 -10.58 3.75
N ALA A 187 -20.30 -9.74 4.75
CA ALA A 187 -19.60 -10.21 5.95
C ALA A 187 -20.53 -11.18 6.68
N LYS A 188 -19.98 -12.33 7.09
CA LYS A 188 -20.72 -13.21 8.00
C LYS A 188 -20.57 -12.62 9.38
N ASP A 189 -21.67 -12.56 10.10
CA ASP A 189 -21.64 -12.32 11.55
C ASP A 189 -20.87 -13.49 12.17
N GLU A 190 -19.65 -13.22 12.68
CA GLU A 190 -18.89 -14.15 13.51
C GLU A 190 -19.30 -13.97 14.98
#